data_269d9886135f724f6ff155cfd2ac4da1
#
_entry.id   269d9886135f724f6ff155cfd2ac4da1
#
_cell.length_a   1.000
_cell.length_b   1.000
_cell.length_c   1.000
_cell.angle_alpha   90.00
_cell.angle_beta   90.00
_cell.angle_gamma   90.00
#
_symmetry.space_group_name_H-M   'P 1'
#
loop_
_entity.id
_entity.type
_entity.pdbx_description
1 polymer ?
#
loop_
_entity_poly.entity_id
_entity_poly.type
_entity_poly.pdbx_seq_one_letter_code
_entity_poly.pdbx_strand_id
1 'polypeptide(L)'
;MDCGYKKATQEQIDWNKKQRLEKEHKEMLEAARSKIMNGLAANNNRSGERAIWELLQNARDLSDDAVVKIKLTRDKLEFSHKGELFTQDTLTRLIKQQSSKDENDDKAGQFGTGFMTTHVFNRKVYIKGDCVVPLGPDNNMYVSLPETFCLDRSSDDKNVFMEKMDEELDIANNLIEQNGKNIPSEWTSFTYELTPNKVEKIANQIEITTKLIPFVLVFNERIKSVEIENSVRGETVSYSKNERQINFKNAKYNVGVTFITVKIGDKENLQKVYSIEAYGGQDRIIIPTLPNGLDNTDQYSVNSYVID
;
A
#
# COMPACT_ATOMS: atom_id res chain seq x y z
N MET A 1 -4.21 -68.17 -9.94
CA MET A 1 -3.42 -66.96 -10.31
C MET A 1 -3.61 -65.98 -9.16
N ASP A 2 -2.57 -65.90 -8.33
CA ASP A 2 -2.58 -65.00 -7.19
C ASP A 2 -2.33 -63.59 -7.72
N CYS A 3 -3.35 -62.79 -7.80
CA CYS A 3 -3.23 -61.38 -8.14
C CYS A 3 -2.58 -60.67 -6.94
N GLY A 4 -1.27 -60.72 -6.87
CA GLY A 4 -0.44 -60.18 -5.80
C GLY A 4 -0.62 -58.68 -5.63
N TYR A 5 -1.66 -58.27 -4.91
CA TYR A 5 -1.81 -56.89 -4.42
C TYR A 5 -0.72 -56.64 -3.39
N LYS A 6 0.33 -55.91 -3.79
CA LYS A 6 1.30 -55.37 -2.81
C LYS A 6 0.71 -54.13 -2.16
N LYS A 7 0.45 -54.21 -0.86
CA LYS A 7 0.16 -53.00 -0.06
C LYS A 7 1.47 -52.19 0.11
N ALA A 8 1.40 -50.88 -0.16
CA ALA A 8 2.54 -50.01 0.14
C ALA A 8 2.80 -49.94 1.65
N THR A 9 4.05 -49.89 2.02
CA THR A 9 4.48 -49.68 3.43
C THR A 9 4.17 -48.20 3.84
N GLN A 10 4.10 -47.97 5.16
CA GLN A 10 3.90 -46.59 5.65
C GLN A 10 5.02 -45.66 5.20
N GLU A 11 6.25 -46.07 5.18
CA GLU A 11 7.39 -45.32 4.66
C GLU A 11 7.24 -44.94 3.18
N GLN A 12 6.75 -45.86 2.34
CA GLN A 12 6.47 -45.55 0.93
C GLN A 12 5.35 -44.57 0.75
N ILE A 13 4.32 -44.65 1.61
CA ILE A 13 3.20 -43.69 1.61
C ILE A 13 3.69 -42.30 1.99
N ASP A 14 4.51 -42.21 3.07
CA ASP A 14 5.01 -40.93 3.57
C ASP A 14 6.02 -40.32 2.59
N TRP A 15 6.89 -41.12 1.97
CA TRP A 15 7.75 -40.68 0.91
C TRP A 15 6.98 -40.09 -0.29
N ASN A 16 5.96 -40.79 -0.76
CA ASN A 16 5.12 -40.33 -1.87
C ASN A 16 4.39 -39.01 -1.51
N LYS A 17 3.87 -38.89 -0.29
CA LYS A 17 3.24 -37.65 0.19
C LYS A 17 4.22 -36.50 0.18
N LYS A 18 5.45 -36.73 0.69
CA LYS A 18 6.52 -35.72 0.70
C LYS A 18 6.87 -35.26 -0.70
N GLN A 19 7.11 -36.21 -1.65
CA GLN A 19 7.42 -35.87 -3.03
C GLN A 19 6.30 -35.08 -3.72
N ARG A 20 5.05 -35.41 -3.41
CA ARG A 20 3.91 -34.67 -3.95
C ARG A 20 3.84 -33.25 -3.40
N LEU A 21 4.03 -33.07 -2.11
CA LEU A 21 4.04 -31.75 -1.46
C LEU A 21 5.19 -30.88 -2.00
N GLU A 22 6.39 -31.44 -2.14
CA GLU A 22 7.54 -30.74 -2.72
C GLU A 22 7.27 -30.29 -4.18
N LYS A 23 6.62 -31.16 -4.96
CA LYS A 23 6.23 -30.83 -6.33
C LYS A 23 5.18 -29.73 -6.40
N GLU A 24 4.11 -29.86 -5.59
CA GLU A 24 3.03 -28.84 -5.51
C GLU A 24 3.58 -27.48 -5.06
N HIS A 25 4.52 -27.48 -4.08
CA HIS A 25 5.18 -26.27 -3.61
C HIS A 25 6.03 -25.62 -4.72
N LYS A 26 6.83 -26.40 -5.44
CA LYS A 26 7.62 -25.91 -6.56
C LYS A 26 6.74 -25.33 -7.68
N GLU A 27 5.67 -26.00 -8.04
CA GLU A 27 4.71 -25.53 -9.07
C GLU A 27 4.07 -24.21 -8.65
N MET A 28 3.74 -24.06 -7.37
CA MET A 28 3.21 -22.81 -6.79
C MET A 28 4.22 -21.67 -6.90
N LEU A 29 5.50 -21.90 -6.55
CA LEU A 29 6.56 -20.90 -6.67
C LEU A 29 6.78 -20.48 -8.12
N GLU A 30 6.79 -21.44 -9.07
CA GLU A 30 6.93 -21.16 -10.50
C GLU A 30 5.77 -20.32 -11.05
N ALA A 31 4.54 -20.62 -10.65
CA ALA A 31 3.37 -19.86 -11.06
C ALA A 31 3.41 -18.42 -10.49
N ALA A 32 3.75 -18.26 -9.22
CA ALA A 32 3.89 -16.96 -8.60
C ALA A 32 5.00 -16.13 -9.26
N ARG A 33 6.18 -16.73 -9.49
CA ARG A 33 7.27 -16.07 -10.21
C ARG A 33 6.85 -15.60 -11.60
N SER A 34 6.19 -16.46 -12.38
CA SER A 34 5.75 -16.11 -13.74
C SER A 34 4.81 -14.91 -13.74
N LYS A 35 3.88 -14.88 -12.80
CA LYS A 35 2.97 -13.74 -12.60
C LYS A 35 3.73 -12.44 -12.22
N ILE A 36 4.66 -12.54 -11.28
CA ILE A 36 5.47 -11.40 -10.82
C ILE A 36 6.33 -10.86 -11.97
N MET A 37 7.03 -11.72 -12.71
CA MET A 37 7.89 -11.31 -13.81
C MET A 37 7.11 -10.64 -14.94
N ASN A 38 5.93 -11.17 -15.27
CA ASN A 38 5.03 -10.54 -16.24
C ASN A 38 4.55 -9.15 -15.77
N GLY A 39 4.21 -9.04 -14.50
CA GLY A 39 3.83 -7.76 -13.89
C GLY A 39 4.96 -6.74 -13.89
N LEU A 40 6.18 -7.15 -13.55
CA LEU A 40 7.37 -6.30 -13.59
C LEU A 40 7.69 -5.84 -15.02
N ALA A 41 7.58 -6.72 -16.02
CA ALA A 41 7.77 -6.37 -17.42
C ALA A 41 6.73 -5.34 -17.91
N ALA A 42 5.47 -5.49 -17.51
CA ALA A 42 4.40 -4.55 -17.84
C ALA A 42 4.57 -3.18 -17.17
N ASN A 43 5.28 -3.11 -16.04
CA ASN A 43 5.48 -1.87 -15.27
C ASN A 43 6.68 -1.02 -15.74
N ASN A 44 7.55 -1.51 -16.59
CA ASN A 44 8.76 -0.79 -17.06
C ASN A 44 8.45 0.59 -17.67
N ASN A 45 7.24 0.83 -18.15
CA ASN A 45 6.80 2.09 -18.76
C ASN A 45 5.88 2.93 -17.84
N ARG A 46 5.61 2.50 -16.61
CA ARG A 46 4.71 3.22 -15.70
C ARG A 46 5.47 4.27 -14.89
N SER A 47 4.80 5.40 -14.63
CA SER A 47 5.40 6.47 -13.83
C SER A 47 5.48 6.06 -12.35
N GLY A 48 6.51 6.55 -11.65
CA GLY A 48 6.60 6.36 -10.19
C GLY A 48 5.49 7.08 -9.42
N GLU A 49 4.81 8.05 -10.04
CA GLU A 49 3.60 8.69 -9.48
C GLU A 49 2.54 7.65 -9.16
N ARG A 50 2.24 6.77 -10.12
CA ARG A 50 1.27 5.69 -9.89
C ARG A 50 1.69 4.80 -8.71
N ALA A 51 2.99 4.52 -8.56
CA ALA A 51 3.48 3.70 -7.45
C ALA A 51 3.22 4.35 -6.08
N ILE A 52 3.36 5.68 -5.97
CA ILE A 52 3.03 6.41 -4.73
C ILE A 52 1.52 6.33 -4.45
N TRP A 53 0.69 6.49 -5.48
CA TRP A 53 -0.77 6.38 -5.33
C TRP A 53 -1.22 4.98 -4.91
N GLU A 54 -0.61 3.93 -5.45
CA GLU A 54 -0.89 2.55 -5.02
C GLU A 54 -0.51 2.33 -3.54
N LEU A 55 0.60 2.90 -3.06
CA LEU A 55 0.96 2.84 -1.63
C LEU A 55 -0.05 3.60 -0.76
N LEU A 56 -0.49 4.79 -1.19
CA LEU A 56 -1.53 5.55 -0.50
C LEU A 56 -2.87 4.80 -0.48
N GLN A 57 -3.24 4.16 -1.59
CA GLN A 57 -4.44 3.34 -1.68
C GLN A 57 -4.37 2.13 -0.75
N ASN A 58 -3.24 1.44 -0.70
CA ASN A 58 -3.05 0.33 0.23
C ASN A 58 -3.17 0.79 1.70
N ALA A 59 -2.58 1.93 2.05
CA ALA A 59 -2.70 2.49 3.39
C ALA A 59 -4.16 2.82 3.76
N ARG A 60 -4.92 3.38 2.81
CA ARG A 60 -6.36 3.65 2.95
C ARG A 60 -7.16 2.37 3.21
N ASP A 61 -6.86 1.31 2.44
CA ASP A 61 -7.61 0.06 2.50
C ASP A 61 -7.35 -0.72 3.79
N LEU A 62 -6.23 -0.43 4.46
CA LEU A 62 -5.80 -1.06 5.72
C LEU A 62 -6.18 -0.25 6.98
N SER A 63 -6.91 0.86 6.88
CA SER A 63 -7.26 1.67 8.05
C SER A 63 -8.44 2.58 7.75
N ASP A 64 -9.29 2.81 8.75
CA ASP A 64 -10.32 3.85 8.68
C ASP A 64 -9.77 5.25 9.03
N ASP A 65 -8.57 5.31 9.64
CA ASP A 65 -7.88 6.54 10.08
C ASP A 65 -6.40 6.50 9.70
N ALA A 66 -6.10 6.22 8.43
CA ALA A 66 -4.73 6.06 7.96
C ALA A 66 -3.89 7.33 8.19
N VAL A 67 -2.75 7.17 8.83
CA VAL A 67 -1.69 8.18 8.95
C VAL A 67 -0.53 7.72 8.10
N VAL A 68 -0.10 8.55 7.15
CA VAL A 68 0.92 8.20 6.17
C VAL A 68 2.14 9.10 6.31
N LYS A 69 3.33 8.53 6.16
CA LYS A 69 4.60 9.26 6.04
C LYS A 69 5.33 8.81 4.79
N ILE A 70 5.82 9.78 4.02
CA ILE A 70 6.67 9.56 2.86
C ILE A 70 7.98 10.29 3.10
N LYS A 71 9.09 9.57 3.10
CA LYS A 71 10.41 10.13 3.32
C LYS A 71 11.33 9.81 2.15
N LEU A 72 11.84 10.85 1.49
CA LEU A 72 12.84 10.73 0.44
C LEU A 72 14.17 11.27 0.93
N THR A 73 15.20 10.46 0.83
CA THR A 73 16.60 10.85 1.00
C THR A 73 17.37 10.63 -0.31
N ARG A 74 18.69 10.87 -0.32
CA ARG A 74 19.53 10.66 -1.51
C ARG A 74 19.79 9.19 -1.84
N ASP A 75 19.46 8.29 -0.91
CA ASP A 75 19.76 6.85 -0.98
C ASP A 75 18.52 5.97 -0.85
N LYS A 76 17.40 6.50 -0.35
CA LYS A 76 16.18 5.71 -0.14
C LYS A 76 14.89 6.51 -0.22
N LEU A 77 13.83 5.79 -0.61
CA LEU A 77 12.45 6.19 -0.42
C LEU A 77 11.83 5.28 0.64
N GLU A 78 11.24 5.86 1.67
CA GLU A 78 10.50 5.15 2.71
C GLU A 78 9.05 5.63 2.70
N PHE A 79 8.12 4.67 2.62
CA PHE A 79 6.70 4.88 2.78
C PHE A 79 6.25 4.15 4.04
N SER A 80 5.67 4.88 4.98
CA SER A 80 5.19 4.31 6.24
C SER A 80 3.74 4.66 6.47
N HIS A 81 2.97 3.74 7.04
CA HIS A 81 1.59 4.02 7.41
C HIS A 81 1.23 3.35 8.74
N LYS A 82 0.24 3.92 9.42
CA LYS A 82 -0.49 3.24 10.49
C LYS A 82 -1.73 2.58 9.91
N GLY A 83 -1.98 1.36 10.29
CA GLY A 83 -3.12 0.59 9.80
C GLY A 83 -3.12 -0.82 10.37
N GLU A 84 -3.90 -1.70 9.77
CA GLU A 84 -3.95 -3.12 10.13
C GLU A 84 -2.56 -3.76 10.02
N LEU A 85 -2.26 -4.62 10.98
CA LEU A 85 -1.02 -5.39 11.00
C LEU A 85 -1.09 -6.54 9.98
N PHE A 86 0.06 -7.03 9.57
CA PHE A 86 0.10 -8.24 8.79
C PHE A 86 -0.44 -9.43 9.58
N THR A 87 -1.15 -10.30 8.88
CA THR A 87 -1.38 -11.69 9.30
C THR A 87 -0.46 -12.58 8.49
N GLN A 88 -0.31 -13.85 8.89
CA GLN A 88 0.41 -14.83 8.07
C GLN A 88 -0.16 -14.89 6.65
N ASP A 89 -1.48 -14.84 6.50
CA ASP A 89 -2.14 -14.89 5.19
C ASP A 89 -1.86 -13.65 4.35
N THR A 90 -2.03 -12.44 4.92
CA THR A 90 -1.77 -11.19 4.19
C THR A 90 -0.30 -11.06 3.80
N LEU A 91 0.64 -11.50 4.66
CA LEU A 91 2.06 -11.52 4.34
C LEU A 91 2.38 -12.52 3.22
N THR A 92 1.81 -13.73 3.28
CA THR A 92 1.94 -14.74 2.23
C THR A 92 1.40 -14.23 0.88
N ARG A 93 0.25 -13.57 0.88
CA ARG A 93 -0.31 -12.95 -0.33
C ARG A 93 0.59 -11.84 -0.89
N LEU A 94 1.15 -11.01 -0.02
CA LEU A 94 2.11 -9.98 -0.41
C LEU A 94 3.35 -10.59 -1.06
N ILE A 95 3.94 -11.64 -0.47
CA ILE A 95 5.09 -12.34 -1.03
C ILE A 95 4.78 -12.92 -2.41
N LYS A 96 3.64 -13.59 -2.57
CA LYS A 96 3.19 -14.20 -3.84
C LYS A 96 2.59 -13.18 -4.80
N GLN A 97 2.38 -11.95 -4.37
CA GLN A 97 1.69 -10.89 -5.10
C GLN A 97 0.34 -11.36 -5.69
N GLN A 98 -0.42 -12.03 -4.85
CA GLN A 98 -1.76 -12.52 -5.16
C GLN A 98 -2.80 -11.50 -4.72
N SER A 99 -3.77 -11.23 -5.60
CA SER A 99 -4.93 -10.40 -5.25
C SER A 99 -5.88 -11.19 -4.34
N SER A 100 -6.42 -10.55 -3.33
CA SER A 100 -7.45 -11.11 -2.44
C SER A 100 -8.86 -11.02 -3.03
N LYS A 101 -9.03 -10.91 -4.35
CA LYS A 101 -10.37 -10.89 -4.93
C LYS A 101 -11.06 -12.25 -4.80
N ASP A 102 -11.52 -12.56 -3.60
CA ASP A 102 -12.74 -13.33 -3.41
C ASP A 102 -13.90 -12.32 -3.54
N GLU A 103 -14.88 -12.65 -4.38
CA GLU A 103 -15.95 -11.78 -4.88
C GLU A 103 -16.89 -11.19 -3.79
N ASN A 104 -16.62 -11.40 -2.50
CA ASN A 104 -17.51 -11.04 -1.40
C ASN A 104 -16.88 -10.25 -0.24
N ASP A 105 -15.63 -9.77 -0.35
CA ASP A 105 -15.01 -9.05 0.76
C ASP A 105 -14.63 -7.62 0.38
N ASP A 106 -15.47 -6.66 0.76
CA ASP A 106 -15.22 -5.21 0.67
C ASP A 106 -14.03 -4.72 1.54
N LYS A 107 -13.36 -5.63 2.26
CA LYS A 107 -12.33 -5.30 3.27
C LYS A 107 -10.93 -5.83 2.98
N ALA A 108 -10.69 -6.46 1.85
CA ALA A 108 -9.38 -7.07 1.64
C ALA A 108 -8.35 -6.04 1.19
N GLY A 109 -7.46 -5.66 2.08
CA GLY A 109 -6.22 -4.93 1.78
C GLY A 109 -5.49 -5.60 0.62
N GLN A 110 -5.48 -4.96 -0.53
CA GLN A 110 -5.15 -5.61 -1.80
C GLN A 110 -3.68 -5.40 -2.15
N PHE A 111 -2.78 -6.14 -1.55
CA PHE A 111 -1.39 -6.24 -2.03
C PHE A 111 -1.26 -7.01 -3.35
N GLY A 112 -2.23 -6.88 -4.24
CA GLY A 112 -2.24 -7.56 -5.53
C GLY A 112 -1.35 -6.91 -6.59
N THR A 113 -1.87 -6.83 -7.82
CA THR A 113 -1.16 -6.26 -8.97
C THR A 113 -0.74 -4.81 -8.81
N GLY A 114 -1.43 -4.05 -7.95
CA GLY A 114 -1.11 -2.66 -7.62
C GLY A 114 0.25 -2.52 -6.95
N PHE A 115 0.53 -3.32 -5.93
CA PHE A 115 1.81 -3.28 -5.21
C PHE A 115 3.01 -3.56 -6.13
N MET A 116 2.85 -4.39 -7.17
CA MET A 116 3.90 -4.62 -8.17
C MET A 116 4.40 -3.34 -8.85
N THR A 117 3.56 -2.29 -8.94
CA THR A 117 3.97 -1.02 -9.54
C THR A 117 5.06 -0.34 -8.72
N THR A 118 5.14 -0.62 -7.42
CA THR A 118 6.11 0.00 -6.51
C THR A 118 7.54 -0.48 -6.78
N HIS A 119 7.71 -1.64 -7.42
CA HIS A 119 9.03 -2.12 -7.86
C HIS A 119 9.68 -1.25 -8.94
N VAL A 120 9.00 -0.22 -9.46
CA VAL A 120 9.64 0.82 -10.30
C VAL A 120 10.71 1.59 -9.53
N PHE A 121 10.56 1.73 -8.21
CA PHE A 121 11.56 2.36 -7.35
C PHE A 121 12.80 1.47 -7.19
N ASN A 122 12.59 0.24 -6.75
CA ASN A 122 13.60 -0.82 -6.67
C ASN A 122 12.92 -2.18 -6.71
N ARG A 123 13.57 -3.19 -7.29
CA ARG A 123 13.10 -4.58 -7.26
C ARG A 123 13.27 -5.26 -5.88
N LYS A 124 13.97 -4.60 -4.95
CA LYS A 124 14.08 -4.98 -3.55
C LYS A 124 13.26 -4.02 -2.70
N VAL A 125 12.39 -4.59 -1.87
CA VAL A 125 11.53 -3.83 -0.96
C VAL A 125 11.74 -4.36 0.44
N TYR A 126 12.39 -3.58 1.30
CA TYR A 126 12.53 -3.90 2.71
C TYR A 126 11.24 -3.54 3.44
N ILE A 127 10.73 -4.45 4.24
CA ILE A 127 9.47 -4.28 4.96
C ILE A 127 9.74 -4.37 6.46
N LYS A 128 9.30 -3.35 7.18
CA LYS A 128 9.32 -3.31 8.63
C LYS A 128 7.88 -3.19 9.13
N GLY A 129 7.53 -4.02 10.08
CA GLY A 129 6.20 -4.04 10.68
C GLY A 129 6.03 -5.23 11.57
N ASP A 130 4.87 -5.32 12.19
CA ASP A 130 4.50 -6.42 13.05
C ASP A 130 3.43 -7.30 12.38
N CYS A 131 3.47 -8.57 12.71
CA CYS A 131 2.46 -9.54 12.33
C CYS A 131 1.63 -9.91 13.54
N VAL A 132 0.33 -10.02 13.40
CA VAL A 132 -0.54 -10.60 14.41
C VAL A 132 -0.58 -12.11 14.24
N VAL A 133 -0.31 -12.85 15.33
CA VAL A 133 -0.33 -14.31 15.39
C VAL A 133 -1.39 -14.72 16.42
N PRO A 134 -2.52 -15.30 16.00
CA PRO A 134 -3.52 -15.78 16.92
C PRO A 134 -3.02 -16.95 17.75
N LEU A 135 -3.14 -16.86 19.07
CA LEU A 135 -2.84 -17.95 20.03
C LEU A 135 -4.12 -18.62 20.56
N GLY A 136 -5.29 -18.09 20.20
CA GLY A 136 -6.61 -18.58 20.62
C GLY A 136 -7.70 -17.56 20.25
N PRO A 137 -8.97 -17.81 20.61
CA PRO A 137 -10.10 -16.97 20.18
C PRO A 137 -9.97 -15.48 20.52
N ASP A 138 -9.38 -15.16 21.69
CA ASP A 138 -9.25 -13.78 22.17
C ASP A 138 -7.81 -13.46 22.60
N ASN A 139 -6.83 -14.21 22.12
CA ASN A 139 -5.44 -14.06 22.50
C ASN A 139 -4.53 -13.97 21.27
N ASN A 140 -3.89 -12.83 21.11
CA ASN A 140 -2.97 -12.56 20.02
C ASN A 140 -1.56 -12.28 20.57
N MET A 141 -0.57 -12.76 19.85
CA MET A 141 0.82 -12.37 19.99
C MET A 141 1.21 -11.51 18.78
N TYR A 142 2.10 -10.57 18.97
CA TYR A 142 2.63 -9.74 17.89
C TYR A 142 4.09 -10.05 17.65
N VAL A 143 4.45 -10.31 16.41
CA VAL A 143 5.80 -10.70 16.00
C VAL A 143 6.35 -9.67 15.03
N SER A 144 7.48 -9.08 15.34
CA SER A 144 8.15 -8.15 14.42
C SER A 144 8.79 -8.93 13.27
N LEU A 145 8.60 -8.46 12.04
CA LEU A 145 9.38 -8.95 10.91
C LEU A 145 10.88 -8.68 11.16
N PRO A 146 11.76 -9.60 10.74
CA PRO A 146 13.20 -9.38 10.82
C PRO A 146 13.61 -8.07 10.14
N GLU A 147 14.58 -7.34 10.66
CA GLU A 147 15.07 -6.08 10.03
C GLU A 147 15.59 -6.30 8.60
N THR A 148 16.01 -7.53 8.29
CA THR A 148 16.48 -7.95 6.98
C THR A 148 15.38 -8.43 6.05
N PHE A 149 14.11 -8.44 6.49
CA PHE A 149 13.00 -8.92 5.67
C PHE A 149 12.83 -8.08 4.42
N CYS A 150 13.02 -8.71 3.27
CA CYS A 150 13.06 -8.05 1.98
C CYS A 150 12.37 -8.90 0.92
N LEU A 151 11.42 -8.32 0.22
CA LEU A 151 10.89 -8.91 -1.01
C LEU A 151 11.91 -8.66 -2.14
N ASP A 152 12.74 -9.65 -2.42
CA ASP A 152 13.80 -9.55 -3.44
C ASP A 152 13.33 -10.11 -4.79
N ARG A 153 13.02 -9.23 -5.70
CA ARG A 153 12.59 -9.52 -7.09
C ARG A 153 13.66 -9.13 -8.11
N SER A 154 14.92 -9.03 -7.68
CA SER A 154 16.01 -8.50 -8.50
C SER A 154 16.66 -9.56 -9.41
N SER A 155 16.56 -10.83 -9.09
CA SER A 155 17.17 -11.90 -9.89
C SER A 155 16.36 -12.26 -11.12
N ASP A 156 17.02 -12.35 -12.27
CA ASP A 156 16.44 -12.91 -13.50
C ASP A 156 16.61 -14.44 -13.54
N ASP A 157 17.54 -15.02 -12.77
CA ASP A 157 17.69 -16.46 -12.61
C ASP A 157 16.48 -17.05 -11.87
N LYS A 158 15.87 -18.09 -12.49
CA LYS A 158 14.65 -18.73 -11.99
C LYS A 158 14.85 -19.36 -10.62
N ASN A 159 15.95 -20.06 -10.42
CA ASN A 159 16.18 -20.82 -9.19
C ASN A 159 16.47 -19.86 -8.03
N VAL A 160 17.34 -18.88 -8.24
CA VAL A 160 17.66 -17.85 -7.25
C VAL A 160 16.43 -17.05 -6.86
N PHE A 161 15.57 -16.71 -7.83
CA PHE A 161 14.31 -15.99 -7.55
C PHE A 161 13.37 -16.82 -6.67
N MET A 162 13.20 -18.12 -7.00
CA MET A 162 12.32 -19.02 -6.24
C MET A 162 12.87 -19.31 -4.85
N GLU A 163 14.19 -19.49 -4.71
CA GLU A 163 14.87 -19.69 -3.43
C GLU A 163 14.61 -18.51 -2.49
N LYS A 164 14.80 -17.28 -2.95
CA LYS A 164 14.49 -16.09 -2.15
C LYS A 164 13.03 -15.97 -1.76
N MET A 165 12.12 -16.30 -2.68
CA MET A 165 10.70 -16.29 -2.38
C MET A 165 10.32 -17.38 -1.37
N ASP A 166 11.00 -18.50 -1.40
CA ASP A 166 10.83 -19.61 -0.47
C ASP A 166 11.31 -19.21 0.94
N GLU A 167 12.49 -18.59 1.06
CA GLU A 167 13.00 -18.02 2.31
C GLU A 167 12.01 -16.99 2.92
N GLU A 168 11.43 -16.13 2.09
CA GLU A 168 10.42 -15.15 2.53
C GLU A 168 9.14 -15.84 3.05
N LEU A 169 8.70 -16.91 2.39
CA LEU A 169 7.54 -17.71 2.80
C LEU A 169 7.82 -18.48 4.09
N ASP A 170 9.03 -18.99 4.26
CA ASP A 170 9.45 -19.66 5.50
C ASP A 170 9.35 -18.71 6.70
N ILE A 171 9.75 -17.45 6.54
CA ILE A 171 9.58 -16.43 7.59
C ILE A 171 8.09 -16.27 7.92
N ALA A 172 7.24 -16.15 6.90
CA ALA A 172 5.79 -15.98 7.09
C ALA A 172 5.13 -17.21 7.75
N ASN A 173 5.58 -18.41 7.38
CA ASN A 173 5.02 -19.66 7.90
C ASN A 173 5.45 -19.95 9.34
N ASN A 174 6.62 -19.48 9.76
CA ASN A 174 7.20 -19.76 11.07
C ASN A 174 7.03 -18.58 12.06
N LEU A 175 6.12 -17.64 11.81
CA LEU A 175 5.87 -16.51 12.71
C LEU A 175 5.53 -16.94 14.14
N ILE A 176 4.75 -18.03 14.29
CA ILE A 176 4.33 -18.53 15.61
C ILE A 176 5.51 -19.04 16.45
N GLU A 177 6.63 -19.42 15.82
CA GLU A 177 7.84 -19.91 16.50
C GLU A 177 8.76 -18.77 16.95
N GLN A 178 8.46 -17.54 16.54
CA GLN A 178 9.27 -16.38 16.87
C GLN A 178 8.92 -15.81 18.24
N ASN A 179 9.84 -15.06 18.82
CA ASN A 179 9.59 -14.34 20.07
C ASN A 179 8.59 -13.21 19.82
N GLY A 180 7.45 -13.30 20.50
CA GLY A 180 6.39 -12.31 20.40
C GLY A 180 6.42 -11.27 21.50
N LYS A 181 5.64 -10.22 21.31
CA LYS A 181 5.40 -9.12 22.25
C LYS A 181 3.89 -8.88 22.42
N ASN A 182 3.52 -8.22 23.52
CA ASN A 182 2.11 -7.95 23.85
C ASN A 182 1.57 -6.68 23.18
N ILE A 183 2.46 -5.76 22.79
CA ILE A 183 2.08 -4.45 22.20
C ILE A 183 2.77 -4.33 20.84
N PRO A 184 2.00 -4.18 19.75
CA PRO A 184 2.57 -4.05 18.42
C PRO A 184 3.15 -2.65 18.19
N SER A 185 4.00 -2.55 17.18
CA SER A 185 4.30 -1.28 16.53
C SER A 185 3.08 -0.85 15.72
N GLU A 186 2.72 0.42 15.81
CA GLU A 186 1.62 0.98 15.00
C GLU A 186 2.01 1.22 13.53
N TRP A 187 3.30 1.12 13.20
CA TRP A 187 3.82 1.50 11.88
C TRP A 187 4.24 0.31 11.06
N THR A 188 3.79 0.28 9.82
CA THR A 188 4.33 -0.55 8.75
C THR A 188 5.06 0.33 7.76
N SER A 189 6.28 -0.08 7.38
CA SER A 189 7.14 0.70 6.48
C SER A 189 7.63 -0.15 5.31
N PHE A 190 7.67 0.46 4.12
CA PHE A 190 8.24 -0.08 2.89
C PHE A 190 9.40 0.81 2.47
N THR A 191 10.60 0.25 2.41
CA THR A 191 11.82 0.99 2.09
C THR A 191 12.42 0.49 0.78
N TYR A 192 12.72 1.43 -0.11
CA TYR A 192 13.34 1.21 -1.42
C TYR A 192 14.68 1.92 -1.44
N GLU A 193 15.77 1.19 -1.60
CA GLU A 193 17.08 1.76 -1.86
C GLU A 193 17.10 2.38 -3.26
N LEU A 194 17.64 3.58 -3.39
CA LEU A 194 17.62 4.32 -4.64
C LEU A 194 19.01 4.44 -5.23
N THR A 195 19.08 4.28 -6.54
CA THR A 195 20.27 4.65 -7.30
C THR A 195 20.27 6.16 -7.60
N PRO A 196 21.44 6.82 -7.67
CA PRO A 196 21.51 8.27 -7.85
C PRO A 196 20.72 8.81 -9.05
N ASN A 197 20.64 8.05 -10.15
CA ASN A 197 19.91 8.41 -11.35
C ASN A 197 18.37 8.40 -11.18
N LYS A 198 17.85 7.75 -10.14
CA LYS A 198 16.40 7.70 -9.85
C LYS A 198 15.95 8.81 -8.89
N VAL A 199 16.85 9.29 -8.04
CA VAL A 199 16.52 10.22 -6.95
C VAL A 199 15.82 11.47 -7.44
N GLU A 200 16.38 12.13 -8.45
CA GLU A 200 15.82 13.38 -8.98
C GLU A 200 14.43 13.17 -9.60
N LYS A 201 14.26 12.07 -10.35
CA LYS A 201 12.96 11.73 -10.94
C LYS A 201 11.91 11.50 -9.84
N ILE A 202 12.28 10.79 -8.77
CA ILE A 202 11.36 10.50 -7.66
C ILE A 202 11.07 11.78 -6.87
N ALA A 203 12.05 12.66 -6.66
CA ALA A 203 11.83 13.96 -6.02
C ALA A 203 10.77 14.79 -6.76
N ASN A 204 10.86 14.85 -8.10
CA ASN A 204 9.86 15.55 -8.91
C ASN A 204 8.47 14.90 -8.81
N GLN A 205 8.40 13.57 -8.77
CA GLN A 205 7.12 12.85 -8.60
C GLN A 205 6.50 13.13 -7.23
N ILE A 206 7.32 13.19 -6.18
CA ILE A 206 6.86 13.55 -4.83
C ILE A 206 6.34 14.99 -4.81
N GLU A 207 6.99 15.94 -5.49
CA GLU A 207 6.50 17.31 -5.59
C GLU A 207 5.10 17.39 -6.23
N ILE A 208 4.87 16.61 -7.31
CA ILE A 208 3.54 16.52 -7.95
C ILE A 208 2.53 15.92 -6.97
N THR A 209 2.89 14.80 -6.32
CA THR A 209 2.04 14.16 -5.32
C THR A 209 1.69 15.12 -4.20
N THR A 210 2.67 15.85 -3.66
CA THR A 210 2.50 16.82 -2.58
C THR A 210 1.40 17.84 -2.89
N LYS A 211 1.35 18.34 -4.13
CA LYS A 211 0.34 19.31 -4.59
C LYS A 211 -1.07 18.72 -4.66
N LEU A 212 -1.19 17.40 -4.82
CA LEU A 212 -2.47 16.71 -4.97
C LEU A 212 -3.02 16.18 -3.63
N ILE A 213 -2.19 16.05 -2.59
CA ILE A 213 -2.62 15.53 -1.28
C ILE A 213 -3.84 16.24 -0.69
N PRO A 214 -3.98 17.57 -0.73
CA PRO A 214 -5.18 18.24 -0.22
C PRO A 214 -6.46 17.72 -0.86
N PHE A 215 -6.43 17.44 -2.15
CA PHE A 215 -7.59 16.92 -2.89
C PHE A 215 -7.87 15.47 -2.53
N VAL A 216 -6.82 14.66 -2.40
CA VAL A 216 -6.95 13.26 -1.94
C VAL A 216 -7.61 13.18 -0.57
N LEU A 217 -7.22 14.04 0.36
CA LEU A 217 -7.82 14.08 1.70
C LEU A 217 -9.31 14.46 1.67
N VAL A 218 -9.76 15.26 0.71
CA VAL A 218 -11.19 15.63 0.57
C VAL A 218 -12.03 14.44 0.13
N PHE A 219 -11.54 13.68 -0.87
CA PHE A 219 -12.27 12.54 -1.43
C PHE A 219 -12.10 11.25 -0.63
N ASN A 220 -11.12 11.21 0.24
CA ASN A 220 -10.75 9.99 0.95
C ASN A 220 -11.02 10.14 2.45
N GLU A 221 -12.13 9.55 2.91
CA GLU A 221 -12.51 9.67 4.32
C GLU A 221 -11.58 8.89 5.24
N ARG A 222 -10.92 7.85 4.74
CA ARG A 222 -10.06 6.96 5.52
C ARG A 222 -8.62 7.42 5.68
N ILE A 223 -8.17 8.46 4.98
CA ILE A 223 -6.84 9.05 5.20
C ILE A 223 -6.98 10.29 6.08
N LYS A 224 -6.40 10.23 7.27
CA LYS A 224 -6.43 11.31 8.26
C LYS A 224 -5.36 12.35 8.03
N SER A 225 -4.13 11.90 7.75
CA SER A 225 -3.00 12.80 7.53
C SER A 225 -1.91 12.17 6.67
N VAL A 226 -1.19 13.03 5.97
CA VAL A 226 -0.02 12.67 5.16
C VAL A 226 1.12 13.63 5.47
N GLU A 227 2.27 13.10 5.86
CA GLU A 227 3.52 13.83 6.06
C GLU A 227 4.50 13.45 4.95
N ILE A 228 5.11 14.43 4.31
CA ILE A 228 6.08 14.26 3.24
C ILE A 228 7.36 14.97 3.60
N GLU A 229 8.43 14.22 3.81
CA GLU A 229 9.79 14.71 4.01
C GLU A 229 10.59 14.47 2.73
N ASN A 230 10.90 15.54 2.01
CA ASN A 230 11.76 15.50 0.83
C ASN A 230 13.12 16.11 1.17
N SER A 231 14.03 15.30 1.70
CA SER A 231 15.38 15.77 2.08
C SER A 231 16.24 16.19 0.87
N VAL A 232 15.87 15.75 -0.34
CA VAL A 232 16.55 16.18 -1.58
C VAL A 232 16.25 17.65 -1.90
N ARG A 233 15.03 18.12 -1.55
CA ARG A 233 14.59 19.51 -1.69
C ARG A 233 14.74 20.33 -0.40
N GLY A 234 15.03 19.66 0.73
CA GLY A 234 15.07 20.32 2.04
C GLY A 234 13.69 20.73 2.55
N GLU A 235 12.64 20.02 2.15
CA GLU A 235 11.26 20.36 2.43
C GLU A 235 10.58 19.29 3.28
N THR A 236 9.80 19.73 4.25
CA THR A 236 8.87 18.87 5.01
C THR A 236 7.51 19.53 5.03
N VAL A 237 6.50 18.81 4.55
CA VAL A 237 5.12 19.28 4.49
C VAL A 237 4.22 18.23 5.11
N SER A 238 3.32 18.63 6.00
CA SER A 238 2.27 17.75 6.51
C SER A 238 0.89 18.31 6.20
N TYR A 239 0.00 17.40 5.89
CA TYR A 239 -1.40 17.68 5.59
C TYR A 239 -2.27 16.88 6.54
N SER A 240 -3.26 17.52 7.14
CA SER A 240 -4.26 16.83 7.94
C SER A 240 -5.65 17.39 7.66
N LYS A 241 -6.63 16.49 7.65
CA LYS A 241 -8.02 16.86 7.52
C LYS A 241 -8.45 17.56 8.81
N ASN A 242 -9.04 18.73 8.67
CA ASN A 242 -9.63 19.43 9.81
C ASN A 242 -11.06 18.91 10.00
N GLU A 243 -11.49 18.78 11.26
CA GLU A 243 -12.85 18.33 11.59
C GLU A 243 -13.93 19.31 11.13
N ARG A 244 -13.53 20.56 10.85
CA ARG A 244 -14.47 21.58 10.37
C ARG A 244 -14.82 21.33 8.91
N GLN A 245 -16.09 21.07 8.67
CA GLN A 245 -16.68 21.03 7.33
C GLN A 245 -17.84 22.02 7.27
N ILE A 246 -17.99 22.70 6.16
CA ILE A 246 -19.10 23.60 5.92
C ILE A 246 -19.79 23.17 4.63
N ASN A 247 -21.11 23.01 4.69
CA ASN A 247 -21.91 22.71 3.51
C ASN A 247 -22.83 23.90 3.21
N PHE A 248 -22.78 24.37 1.98
CA PHE A 248 -23.69 25.41 1.46
C PHE A 248 -24.66 24.77 0.49
N LYS A 249 -25.92 25.05 0.63
CA LYS A 249 -26.95 24.62 -0.32
C LYS A 249 -27.59 25.84 -0.95
N ASN A 250 -27.57 25.92 -2.27
CA ASN A 250 -28.40 26.84 -3.02
C ASN A 250 -29.30 26.05 -3.98
N ALA A 251 -30.13 26.76 -4.77
CA ALA A 251 -31.09 26.12 -5.68
C ALA A 251 -30.43 25.21 -6.75
N LYS A 252 -29.14 25.33 -7.00
CA LYS A 252 -28.42 24.60 -8.06
C LYS A 252 -27.32 23.63 -7.53
N TYR A 253 -26.71 23.95 -6.39
CA TYR A 253 -25.49 23.24 -5.96
C TYR A 253 -25.51 22.96 -4.46
N ASN A 254 -25.03 21.76 -4.11
CA ASN A 254 -24.64 21.43 -2.74
C ASN A 254 -23.11 21.50 -2.67
N VAL A 255 -22.58 22.57 -2.06
CA VAL A 255 -21.15 22.85 -2.00
C VAL A 255 -20.61 22.45 -0.64
N GLY A 256 -19.63 21.58 -0.63
CA GLY A 256 -18.84 21.24 0.56
C GLY A 256 -17.54 22.07 0.59
N VAL A 257 -17.20 22.56 1.76
CA VAL A 257 -15.88 23.15 2.04
C VAL A 257 -15.18 22.28 3.06
N THR A 258 -14.09 21.67 2.65
CA THR A 258 -13.22 20.92 3.54
C THR A 258 -11.99 21.77 3.86
N PHE A 259 -11.65 21.84 5.13
CA PHE A 259 -10.48 22.56 5.59
C PHE A 259 -9.34 21.56 5.77
N ILE A 260 -8.21 21.83 5.13
CA ILE A 260 -6.99 21.05 5.24
C ILE A 260 -5.95 21.91 5.97
N THR A 261 -5.48 21.41 7.10
CA THR A 261 -4.35 22.02 7.78
C THR A 261 -3.07 21.64 7.05
N VAL A 262 -2.32 22.62 6.59
CA VAL A 262 -1.04 22.46 5.88
C VAL A 262 0.06 23.03 6.74
N LYS A 263 1.03 22.20 7.14
CA LYS A 263 2.18 22.62 7.93
C LYS A 263 3.44 22.48 7.09
N ILE A 264 4.19 23.57 6.92
CA ILE A 264 5.47 23.65 6.22
C ILE A 264 6.50 24.17 7.20
N GLY A 265 7.39 23.28 7.67
CA GLY A 265 8.27 23.59 8.80
C GLY A 265 7.46 24.00 10.05
N ASP A 266 7.74 25.18 10.60
CA ASP A 266 7.02 25.72 11.77
C ASP A 266 5.77 26.53 11.42
N LYS A 267 5.50 26.73 10.12
CA LYS A 267 4.35 27.52 9.66
C LYS A 267 3.16 26.60 9.40
N GLU A 268 2.03 26.94 10.01
CA GLU A 268 0.75 26.28 9.80
C GLU A 268 -0.21 27.21 9.07
N ASN A 269 -0.85 26.70 8.03
CA ASN A 269 -1.83 27.38 7.22
C ASN A 269 -3.08 26.52 7.07
N LEU A 270 -4.21 27.17 6.86
CA LEU A 270 -5.48 26.49 6.60
C LEU A 270 -5.83 26.65 5.12
N GLN A 271 -5.81 25.56 4.38
CA GLN A 271 -6.24 25.52 2.99
C GLN A 271 -7.72 25.13 2.91
N LYS A 272 -8.50 25.84 2.10
CA LYS A 272 -9.88 25.49 1.80
C LYS A 272 -9.94 24.75 0.48
N VAL A 273 -10.63 23.62 0.46
CA VAL A 273 -10.91 22.86 -0.76
C VAL A 273 -12.42 22.82 -0.95
N TYR A 274 -12.89 23.29 -2.09
CA TYR A 274 -14.28 23.35 -2.46
C TYR A 274 -14.65 22.14 -3.30
N SER A 275 -15.81 21.55 -3.03
CA SER A 275 -16.37 20.45 -3.82
C SER A 275 -17.86 20.63 -4.00
N ILE A 276 -18.37 20.18 -5.14
CA ILE A 276 -19.81 20.10 -5.42
C ILE A 276 -20.22 18.65 -5.63
N GLU A 277 -21.45 18.31 -5.28
CA GLU A 277 -22.01 17.01 -5.63
C GLU A 277 -22.23 16.94 -7.14
N ALA A 278 -21.75 15.86 -7.76
CA ALA A 278 -22.03 15.55 -9.14
C ALA A 278 -23.51 15.16 -9.33
N TYR A 279 -23.96 15.21 -10.56
CA TYR A 279 -25.33 14.82 -10.91
C TYR A 279 -25.58 13.36 -10.52
N GLY A 280 -26.54 13.15 -9.59
CA GLY A 280 -26.84 11.82 -9.05
C GLY A 280 -26.46 11.60 -7.58
N GLY A 281 -25.74 12.53 -6.96
CA GLY A 281 -25.53 12.60 -5.50
C GLY A 281 -24.52 11.62 -4.91
N GLN A 282 -23.82 10.82 -5.73
CA GLN A 282 -22.83 9.85 -5.24
C GLN A 282 -21.38 10.34 -5.37
N ASP A 283 -21.07 11.14 -6.36
CA ASP A 283 -19.72 11.62 -6.63
C ASP A 283 -19.58 13.11 -6.30
N ARG A 284 -18.37 13.53 -6.02
CA ARG A 284 -18.03 14.93 -5.78
C ARG A 284 -17.00 15.40 -6.79
N ILE A 285 -17.13 16.65 -7.19
CA ILE A 285 -16.20 17.32 -8.09
C ILE A 285 -15.50 18.43 -7.33
N ILE A 286 -14.18 18.49 -7.39
CA ILE A 286 -13.44 19.62 -6.86
C ILE A 286 -13.58 20.81 -7.78
N ILE A 287 -13.84 21.95 -7.19
CA ILE A 287 -13.86 23.25 -7.87
C ILE A 287 -12.76 24.14 -7.26
N PRO A 288 -11.97 24.84 -8.09
CA PRO A 288 -10.88 25.69 -7.61
C PRO A 288 -11.40 26.91 -6.84
N THR A 289 -12.63 27.34 -7.13
CA THR A 289 -13.28 28.52 -6.55
C THR A 289 -14.76 28.27 -6.37
N LEU A 290 -15.38 29.02 -5.47
CA LEU A 290 -16.84 28.97 -5.30
C LEU A 290 -17.56 29.48 -6.57
N PRO A 291 -18.67 28.84 -6.97
CA PRO A 291 -19.53 29.35 -8.02
C PRO A 291 -20.10 30.74 -7.67
N ASN A 292 -20.30 31.61 -8.69
CA ASN A 292 -20.89 32.90 -8.51
C ASN A 292 -22.24 32.86 -7.77
N GLY A 293 -22.42 33.71 -6.80
CA GLY A 293 -23.63 33.80 -5.98
C GLY A 293 -23.62 32.94 -4.72
N LEU A 294 -22.53 32.20 -4.44
CA LEU A 294 -22.32 31.47 -3.18
C LEU A 294 -21.39 32.21 -2.23
N ASP A 295 -20.65 33.17 -2.74
CA ASP A 295 -19.85 34.10 -1.95
C ASP A 295 -20.19 35.53 -2.41
N ASN A 296 -20.15 36.50 -1.51
CA ASN A 296 -20.43 37.91 -1.82
C ASN A 296 -19.31 38.60 -2.62
N THR A 297 -18.29 37.84 -3.07
CA THR A 297 -17.19 38.33 -3.88
C THR A 297 -17.42 37.99 -5.35
N ASP A 298 -17.52 38.99 -6.18
CA ASP A 298 -17.77 38.89 -7.61
C ASP A 298 -16.67 38.14 -8.37
N GLN A 299 -17.11 37.38 -9.39
CA GLN A 299 -16.34 36.80 -10.48
C GLN A 299 -15.47 35.60 -10.20
N TYR A 300 -16.05 34.39 -10.34
CA TYR A 300 -15.26 33.14 -10.44
C TYR A 300 -15.63 32.35 -11.69
N SER A 301 -14.62 31.94 -12.45
CA SER A 301 -14.77 30.94 -13.50
C SER A 301 -14.59 29.55 -12.88
N VAL A 302 -15.53 28.63 -13.13
CA VAL A 302 -15.45 27.25 -12.65
C VAL A 302 -14.68 26.41 -13.67
N ASN A 303 -13.49 25.96 -13.31
CA ASN A 303 -12.85 24.83 -13.96
C ASN A 303 -13.01 23.61 -13.05
N SER A 304 -13.84 22.68 -13.45
CA SER A 304 -14.06 21.43 -12.70
C SER A 304 -13.08 20.35 -13.16
N TYR A 305 -12.48 19.66 -12.21
CA TYR A 305 -11.70 18.44 -12.45
C TYR A 305 -12.47 17.27 -11.85
N VAL A 306 -12.71 16.24 -12.65
CA VAL A 306 -13.20 14.95 -12.17
C VAL A 306 -11.99 14.13 -11.81
N ILE A 307 -11.94 13.62 -10.59
CA ILE A 307 -10.93 12.69 -10.12
C ILE A 307 -11.64 11.37 -9.84
N ASP A 308 -11.36 10.38 -10.69
CA ASP A 308 -11.82 8.99 -10.51
C ASP A 308 -11.03 8.30 -9.38
#